data_658df59b02ea1f0a71fe70a8fb8c28de
#
_entry.id   658df59b02ea1f0a71fe70a8fb8c28de
#
_cell.length_a   1.000
_cell.length_b   1.000
_cell.length_c   1.000
_cell.angle_alpha   90.00
_cell.angle_beta   90.00
_cell.angle_gamma   90.00
#
_symmetry.space_group_name_H-M   'P 1'
#
loop_
_entity.id
_entity.type
_entity.pdbx_description
1 polymer ?
#
loop_
_entity_poly.entity_id
_entity_poly.type
_entity_poly.pdbx_seq_one_letter_code
_entity_poly.pdbx_strand_id
1 'polypeptide(L)'
;MNRKTIIQNVMNNYGNYITKEELDNLIDSGLRQGFSYDLIYLGLKYSLSDVAGEEFYCTSSDMARAFGMSDDEMNRTIEEAREELIANGENPDEYFKQVQPMNFIM
;
A
#
# COMPACT_ATOMS: atom_id res chain seq x y z
N MET A 1 -8.27 -7.83 7.98
CA MET A 1 -7.59 -6.75 8.75
C MET A 1 -8.61 -6.05 9.62
N ASN A 2 -8.23 -5.71 10.83
CA ASN A 2 -9.09 -4.94 11.74
C ASN A 2 -8.24 -3.90 12.48
N ARG A 3 -8.89 -3.04 13.26
CA ARG A 3 -8.22 -1.96 13.99
C ARG A 3 -7.10 -2.49 14.90
N LYS A 4 -7.39 -3.54 15.66
CA LYS A 4 -6.42 -4.09 16.61
C LYS A 4 -5.16 -4.57 15.91
N THR A 5 -5.30 -5.27 14.79
CA THR A 5 -4.17 -5.77 14.02
C THR A 5 -3.35 -4.62 13.44
N ILE A 6 -4.01 -3.59 12.93
CA ILE A 6 -3.33 -2.40 12.40
C ILE A 6 -2.51 -1.75 13.52
N ILE A 7 -3.12 -1.52 14.66
CA ILE A 7 -2.43 -0.87 15.80
C ILE A 7 -1.23 -1.69 16.23
N GLN A 8 -1.39 -3.00 16.38
CA GLN A 8 -0.28 -3.86 16.79
C GLN A 8 0.89 -3.81 15.81
N ASN A 9 0.59 -3.94 14.52
CA ASN A 9 1.64 -3.97 13.50
C ASN A 9 2.34 -2.61 13.35
N VAL A 10 1.57 -1.54 13.34
CA VAL A 10 2.14 -0.19 13.19
C VAL A 10 2.96 0.18 14.41
N MET A 11 2.47 -0.06 15.60
CA MET A 11 3.20 0.28 16.82
C MET A 11 4.46 -0.57 16.99
N ASN A 12 4.44 -1.83 16.57
CA ASN A 12 5.63 -2.68 16.62
C ASN A 12 6.72 -2.22 15.65
N ASN A 13 6.33 -1.75 14.46
CA ASN A 13 7.28 -1.41 13.43
C ASN A 13 7.62 0.09 13.38
N TYR A 14 6.69 0.94 13.76
CA TYR A 14 6.78 2.39 13.59
C TYR A 14 6.42 3.17 14.86
N GLY A 15 6.46 2.53 16.02
CA GLY A 15 6.09 3.16 17.28
C GLY A 15 6.93 4.37 17.65
N ASN A 16 8.10 4.55 17.03
CA ASN A 16 8.94 5.71 17.24
C ASN A 16 8.50 6.92 16.41
N TYR A 17 7.64 6.73 15.44
CA TYR A 17 7.24 7.77 14.49
C TYR A 17 5.79 8.22 14.66
N ILE A 18 4.98 7.47 15.40
CA ILE A 18 3.56 7.78 15.56
C ILE A 18 3.10 7.29 16.93
N THR A 19 2.24 8.06 17.57
CA THR A 19 1.63 7.65 18.84
C THR A 19 0.36 6.84 18.57
N LYS A 20 -0.07 6.06 19.55
CA LYS A 20 -1.31 5.30 19.44
C LYS A 20 -2.51 6.22 19.22
N GLU A 21 -2.54 7.37 19.89
CA GLU A 21 -3.62 8.34 19.73
C GLU A 21 -3.69 8.89 18.31
N GLU A 22 -2.55 9.27 17.75
CA GLU A 22 -2.49 9.72 16.35
C GLU A 22 -2.94 8.62 15.40
N LEU A 23 -2.53 7.39 15.67
CA LEU A 23 -2.90 6.25 14.85
C LEU A 23 -4.41 5.99 14.89
N ASP A 24 -5.02 6.02 16.09
CA ASP A 24 -6.47 5.88 16.23
C ASP A 24 -7.20 6.95 15.44
N ASN A 25 -6.75 8.19 15.51
CA ASN A 25 -7.36 9.30 14.79
C ASN A 25 -7.27 9.12 13.27
N LEU A 26 -6.14 8.63 12.77
CA LEU A 26 -5.98 8.37 11.34
C LEU A 26 -6.87 7.23 10.87
N ILE A 27 -7.00 6.17 11.67
CA ILE A 27 -7.91 5.07 11.34
C ILE A 27 -9.35 5.58 11.30
N ASP A 28 -9.77 6.34 12.31
CA ASP A 28 -11.11 6.90 12.35
C ASP A 28 -11.38 7.81 11.14
N SER A 29 -10.43 8.63 10.77
CA SER A 29 -10.54 9.50 9.59
C SER A 29 -10.73 8.68 8.32
N GLY A 30 -9.95 7.63 8.15
CA GLY A 30 -10.08 6.75 6.98
C GLY A 30 -11.43 6.06 6.92
N LEU A 31 -11.91 5.57 8.06
CA LEU A 31 -13.22 4.93 8.12
C LEU A 31 -14.35 5.91 7.78
N ARG A 32 -14.25 7.15 8.25
CA ARG A 32 -15.24 8.19 7.93
C ARG A 32 -15.27 8.50 6.44
N GLN A 33 -14.15 8.35 5.75
CA GLN A 33 -14.07 8.56 4.31
C GLN A 33 -14.51 7.33 3.51
N GLY A 34 -14.87 6.25 4.19
CA GLY A 34 -15.35 5.05 3.53
C GLY A 34 -14.25 4.07 3.14
N PHE A 35 -13.02 4.26 3.60
CA PHE A 35 -11.92 3.36 3.29
C PHE A 35 -12.01 2.08 4.11
N SER A 36 -11.59 0.96 3.49
CA SER A 36 -11.49 -0.31 4.19
C SER A 36 -10.27 -0.29 5.13
N TYR A 37 -10.26 -1.21 6.11
CA TYR A 37 -9.09 -1.36 6.97
C TYR A 37 -7.83 -1.72 6.17
N ASP A 38 -7.97 -2.55 5.15
CA ASP A 38 -6.83 -2.92 4.31
C ASP A 38 -6.24 -1.71 3.59
N LEU A 39 -7.08 -0.84 3.07
CA LEU A 39 -6.62 0.38 2.40
C LEU A 39 -5.98 1.34 3.39
N ILE A 40 -6.57 1.50 4.57
CA ILE A 40 -6.02 2.36 5.63
C ILE A 40 -4.63 1.85 6.03
N TYR A 41 -4.49 0.57 6.24
CA TYR A 41 -3.22 -0.04 6.61
C TYR A 41 -2.15 0.17 5.52
N LEU A 42 -2.53 -0.03 4.27
CA LEU A 42 -1.62 0.18 3.14
C LEU A 42 -1.13 1.62 3.09
N GLY A 43 -2.03 2.59 3.27
CA GLY A 43 -1.67 4.01 3.29
C GLY A 43 -0.77 4.37 4.47
N LEU A 44 -1.03 3.80 5.63
CA LEU A 44 -0.20 4.02 6.81
C LEU A 44 1.22 3.48 6.60
N LYS A 45 1.34 2.28 6.05
CA LYS A 45 2.65 1.70 5.75
C LYS A 45 3.42 2.55 4.76
N TYR A 46 2.75 3.04 3.73
CA TYR A 46 3.38 3.92 2.75
C TYR A 46 3.93 5.19 3.40
N SER A 47 3.09 5.87 4.17
CA SER A 47 3.47 7.13 4.80
C SER A 47 4.58 6.96 5.84
N LEU A 48 4.47 5.92 6.67
CA LEU A 48 5.44 5.67 7.73
C LEU A 48 6.78 5.16 7.19
N SER A 49 6.75 4.38 6.12
CA SER A 49 7.98 3.95 5.45
C SER A 49 8.74 5.15 4.90
N ASP A 50 8.03 6.12 4.34
CA ASP A 50 8.65 7.34 3.84
C ASP A 50 9.31 8.13 4.97
N VAL A 51 8.61 8.32 6.07
CA VAL A 51 9.15 9.02 7.24
C VAL A 51 10.39 8.30 7.81
N ALA A 52 10.35 6.97 7.83
CA ALA A 52 11.46 6.16 8.34
C ALA A 52 12.63 6.05 7.38
N GLY A 53 12.49 6.55 6.16
CA GLY A 53 13.54 6.44 5.14
C GLY A 53 13.65 5.06 4.54
N GLU A 54 12.62 4.26 4.63
CA GLU A 54 12.59 2.91 4.09
C GLU A 54 11.88 2.89 2.75
N GLU A 55 12.26 1.95 1.88
CA GLU A 55 11.54 1.76 0.63
C GLU A 55 10.21 1.04 0.92
N PHE A 56 9.16 1.50 0.25
CA PHE A 56 7.85 0.89 0.36
C PHE A 56 7.60 -0.04 -0.82
N TYR A 57 7.19 -1.25 -0.51
CA TYR A 57 6.82 -2.24 -1.52
C TYR A 57 5.46 -2.82 -1.18
N CYS A 58 4.62 -2.93 -2.18
CA CYS A 58 3.40 -3.71 -2.07
C CYS A 58 3.21 -4.49 -3.37
N THR A 59 2.57 -5.65 -3.27
CA THR A 59 2.27 -6.46 -4.45
C THR A 59 0.97 -5.99 -5.07
N SER A 60 0.74 -6.39 -6.33
CA SER A 60 -0.56 -6.13 -6.96
C SER A 60 -1.69 -6.82 -6.20
N SER A 61 -1.44 -7.97 -5.59
CA SER A 61 -2.43 -8.64 -4.75
C SER A 61 -2.77 -7.84 -3.50
N ASP A 62 -1.78 -7.22 -2.87
CA ASP A 62 -2.02 -6.35 -1.71
C ASP A 62 -2.88 -5.15 -2.11
N MET A 63 -2.60 -4.55 -3.24
CA MET A 63 -3.39 -3.43 -3.76
C MET A 63 -4.80 -3.87 -4.12
N ALA A 64 -4.94 -5.02 -4.77
CA ALA A 64 -6.25 -5.56 -5.13
C ALA A 64 -7.11 -5.76 -3.89
N ARG A 65 -6.54 -6.34 -2.84
CA ARG A 65 -7.26 -6.53 -1.58
C ARG A 65 -7.68 -5.21 -0.96
N ALA A 66 -6.79 -4.22 -0.97
CA ALA A 66 -7.06 -2.91 -0.38
C ALA A 66 -8.22 -2.19 -1.11
N PHE A 67 -8.30 -2.34 -2.42
CA PHE A 67 -9.33 -1.70 -3.22
C PHE A 67 -10.55 -2.58 -3.49
N GLY A 68 -10.58 -3.80 -2.94
CA GLY A 68 -11.71 -4.70 -3.13
C GLY A 68 -11.83 -5.23 -4.55
N MET A 69 -10.73 -5.38 -5.25
CA MET A 69 -10.68 -5.85 -6.62
C MET A 69 -10.10 -7.26 -6.69
N SER A 70 -10.39 -7.98 -7.77
CA SER A 70 -9.70 -9.24 -8.03
C SER A 70 -8.28 -8.97 -8.53
N ASP A 71 -7.42 -9.98 -8.45
CA ASP A 71 -6.05 -9.85 -8.95
C ASP A 71 -6.05 -9.57 -10.46
N ASP A 72 -6.94 -10.17 -11.21
CA ASP A 72 -7.06 -9.94 -12.66
C ASP A 72 -7.47 -8.51 -12.97
N GLU A 73 -8.43 -7.96 -12.22
CA GLU A 73 -8.85 -6.58 -12.38
C GLU A 73 -7.72 -5.62 -12.05
N MET A 74 -6.99 -5.89 -10.97
CA MET A 74 -5.87 -5.04 -10.57
C MET A 74 -4.75 -5.09 -11.61
N ASN A 75 -4.42 -6.27 -12.12
CA ASN A 75 -3.39 -6.41 -13.15
C ASN A 75 -3.77 -5.64 -14.41
N ARG A 76 -5.05 -5.68 -14.80
CA ARG A 76 -5.54 -4.91 -15.94
C ARG A 76 -5.42 -3.41 -15.69
N THR A 77 -5.78 -2.96 -14.50
CA THR A 77 -5.67 -1.55 -14.12
C THR A 77 -4.22 -1.07 -14.17
N ILE A 78 -3.29 -1.88 -13.68
CA ILE A 78 -1.87 -1.56 -13.74
C ILE A 78 -1.37 -1.48 -15.18
N GLU A 79 -1.79 -2.41 -16.02
CA GLU A 79 -1.42 -2.40 -17.45
C GLU A 79 -1.93 -1.13 -18.15
N GLU A 80 -3.16 -0.74 -17.89
CA GLU A 80 -3.72 0.48 -18.45
C GLU A 80 -2.95 1.72 -17.98
N ALA A 81 -2.58 1.76 -16.71
CA ALA A 81 -1.80 2.86 -16.16
C ALA A 81 -0.41 2.93 -16.78
N ARG A 82 0.23 1.78 -17.00
CA ARG A 82 1.52 1.72 -17.66
C ARG A 82 1.45 2.25 -19.09
N GLU A 83 0.41 1.86 -19.82
CA GLU A 83 0.21 2.33 -21.19
C GLU A 83 0.01 3.85 -21.25
N GLU A 84 -0.75 4.38 -20.31
CA GLU A 84 -0.96 5.83 -20.21
C GLU A 84 0.34 6.57 -19.92
N LEU A 85 1.14 6.05 -19.01
CA LEU A 85 2.44 6.65 -18.67
C LEU A 85 3.36 6.67 -19.89
N ILE A 86 3.42 5.58 -20.63
CA ILE A 86 4.22 5.50 -21.86
C ILE A 86 3.72 6.52 -22.89
N ALA A 87 2.40 6.64 -23.06
CA ALA A 87 1.82 7.59 -23.99
C ALA A 87 2.16 9.04 -23.63
N ASN A 88 2.34 9.33 -22.35
CA ASN A 88 2.71 10.65 -21.86
C ASN A 88 4.23 10.89 -21.80
N GLY A 89 5.02 9.93 -22.26
CA GLY A 89 6.47 10.05 -22.28
C GLY A 89 7.15 9.74 -20.95
N GLU A 90 6.43 9.14 -20.02
CA GLU A 90 6.97 8.77 -18.72
C GLU A 90 7.38 7.30 -18.69
N ASN A 91 8.31 6.97 -17.82
CA ASN A 91 8.76 5.60 -17.64
C ASN A 91 7.91 4.90 -16.58
N PRO A 92 7.08 3.91 -16.94
CA PRO A 92 6.23 3.24 -15.95
C PRO A 92 7.02 2.49 -14.89
N ASP A 93 8.26 2.09 -15.16
CA ASP A 93 9.07 1.37 -14.19
C ASP A 93 9.46 2.22 -12.98
N GLU A 94 9.35 3.54 -13.08
CA GLU A 94 9.56 4.42 -11.94
C GLU A 94 8.41 4.33 -10.93
N TYR A 95 7.23 3.95 -11.39
CA TYR A 95 6.03 3.87 -10.56
C TYR A 95 5.65 2.44 -10.21
N PHE A 96 5.91 1.50 -11.12
CA PHE A 96 5.53 0.10 -10.96
C PHE A 96 6.75 -0.79 -11.08
N LYS A 97 7.29 -1.21 -9.96
CA LYS A 97 8.37 -2.19 -9.95
C LYS A 97 7.78 -3.59 -10.00
N GLN A 98 8.26 -4.37 -10.94
CA GLN A 98 7.86 -5.78 -11.01
C GLN A 98 8.69 -6.58 -10.02
N VAL A 99 8.01 -7.21 -9.09
CA VAL A 99 8.64 -8.13 -8.16
C VAL A 99 8.32 -9.53 -8.64
N GLN A 100 9.35 -10.26 -9.03
CA GLN A 100 9.19 -11.62 -9.51
C GLN A 100 9.72 -12.57 -8.46
N PRO A 101 8.86 -13.11 -7.62
CA PRO A 101 9.30 -13.94 -6.51
C PRO A 101 10.03 -15.21 -6.95
N MET A 102 9.84 -15.61 -8.17
CA MET A 102 10.49 -16.81 -8.69
C MET A 102 11.96 -16.62 -9.00
N ASN A 103 12.41 -15.38 -9.08
CA ASN A 103 13.78 -15.09 -9.50
C ASN A 103 14.82 -15.67 -8.59
N PHE A 104 14.49 -15.77 -7.33
CA PHE A 104 15.48 -16.20 -6.37
C PHE A 104 15.48 -17.67 -6.13
N ILE A 105 14.61 -18.37 -6.73
CA ILE A 105 14.57 -19.81 -6.59
C ILE A 105 15.60 -20.45 -7.45
N MET A 106 16.00 -19.76 -8.43
CA MET A 106 16.90 -20.26 -9.44
C MET A 106 18.32 -20.41 -8.94
#